data_ceab011fe31f71bb36f99ee12ae763ad
#
_entry.id   ceab011fe31f71bb36f99ee12ae763ad
#
_cell.length_a   1.000
_cell.length_b   1.000
_cell.length_c   1.000
_cell.angle_alpha   90.00
_cell.angle_beta   90.00
_cell.angle_gamma   90.00
#
_symmetry.space_group_name_H-M   'P 1'
#
loop_
_entity.id
_entity.type
_entity.pdbx_description
1 polymer ?
#
loop_
_entity_poly.entity_id
_entity_poly.type
_entity_poly.pdbx_seq_one_letter_code
_entity_poly.pdbx_strand_id
1 'polypeptide(L)'
;MTIEQTNETKNGNFKAVDNDVEAGLMTYTWAGNDKFIIDHTEVNSNFAGQSVGKKLVMKAAKYAKENNLKIIPLCPFAKSVFEKTKEI
;
A
#
# COMPACT_ATOMS: atom_id res chain seq x y z
N MET A 1 5.24 -13.61 6.03
CA MET A 1 4.45 -12.35 6.10
C MET A 1 3.35 -12.35 5.06
N THR A 2 2.15 -12.04 5.45
CA THR A 2 1.03 -11.93 4.53
C THR A 2 0.55 -10.49 4.48
N ILE A 3 -0.05 -10.11 3.34
CA ILE A 3 -0.64 -8.79 3.20
C ILE A 3 -2.13 -8.97 2.96
N GLU A 4 -2.93 -8.42 3.87
CA GLU A 4 -4.39 -8.49 3.83
C GLU A 4 -4.94 -7.16 3.32
N GLN A 5 -5.94 -7.23 2.47
CA GLN A 5 -6.60 -6.04 1.98
C GLN A 5 -8.02 -5.95 2.53
N THR A 6 -8.37 -4.77 3.04
CA THR A 6 -9.74 -4.43 3.38
C THR A 6 -10.17 -3.32 2.44
N ASN A 7 -11.26 -3.52 1.71
CA ASN A 7 -11.73 -2.54 0.74
C ASN A 7 -13.18 -2.20 1.03
N GLU A 8 -13.44 -0.94 1.28
CA GLU A 8 -14.77 -0.41 1.54
C GLU A 8 -15.17 0.58 0.44
N THR A 9 -16.39 1.10 0.50
CA THR A 9 -16.93 1.97 -0.54
C THR A 9 -16.08 3.22 -0.79
N LYS A 10 -15.59 3.85 0.28
CA LYS A 10 -14.86 5.12 0.18
C LYS A 10 -13.37 4.99 0.41
N ASN A 11 -12.94 3.96 1.12
CA ASN A 11 -11.54 3.79 1.49
C ASN A 11 -11.19 2.33 1.70
N GLY A 12 -9.93 2.07 1.98
CA GLY A 12 -9.46 0.74 2.28
C GLY A 12 -8.05 0.77 2.83
N ASN A 13 -7.51 -0.42 3.02
CA ASN A 13 -6.14 -0.55 3.49
C ASN A 13 -5.51 -1.87 3.06
N PHE A 14 -4.17 -1.88 3.10
CA PHE A 14 -3.37 -3.09 3.01
C PHE A 14 -2.62 -3.21 4.32
N LYS A 15 -2.76 -4.35 4.99
CA LYS A 15 -2.13 -4.61 6.27
C LYS A 15 -1.15 -5.77 6.14
N ALA A 16 0.10 -5.54 6.50
CA ALA A 16 1.11 -6.59 6.55
C ALA A 16 1.07 -7.25 7.92
N VAL A 17 0.97 -8.57 7.96
CA VAL A 17 0.87 -9.34 9.19
C VAL A 17 1.92 -10.43 9.19
N ASP A 18 2.63 -10.58 10.30
CA ASP A 18 3.64 -11.61 10.49
C ASP A 18 3.45 -12.23 11.87
N ASN A 19 3.17 -13.56 11.91
CA ASN A 19 2.90 -14.27 13.17
C ASN A 19 1.84 -13.58 14.03
N ASP A 20 0.73 -13.17 13.39
CA ASP A 20 -0.39 -12.48 14.03
C ASP A 20 -0.06 -11.09 14.59
N VAL A 21 1.10 -10.54 14.21
CA VAL A 21 1.50 -9.19 14.61
C VAL A 21 1.43 -8.28 13.38
N GLU A 22 0.80 -7.12 13.53
CA GLU A 22 0.74 -6.14 12.45
C GLU A 22 2.13 -5.55 12.23
N ALA A 23 2.69 -5.81 11.05
CA ALA A 23 4.02 -5.31 10.68
C ALA A 23 3.96 -3.94 10.01
N GLY A 24 2.86 -3.62 9.36
CA GLY A 24 2.67 -2.34 8.72
C GLY A 24 1.26 -2.17 8.18
N LEU A 25 0.91 -0.93 7.88
CA LEU A 25 -0.42 -0.58 7.38
C LEU A 25 -0.31 0.54 6.35
N MET A 26 -0.99 0.37 5.24
CA MET A 26 -1.13 1.41 4.23
C MET A 26 -2.61 1.68 4.02
N THR A 27 -3.01 2.96 4.14
CA THR A 27 -4.41 3.35 3.92
C THR A 27 -4.57 4.05 2.59
N TYR A 28 -5.73 3.89 1.98
CA TYR A 28 -6.04 4.57 0.73
C TYR A 28 -7.50 5.01 0.69
N THR A 29 -7.77 6.00 -0.17
CA THR A 29 -9.10 6.55 -0.38
C THR A 29 -9.43 6.50 -1.85
N TRP A 30 -10.62 6.04 -2.20
CA TRP A 30 -11.07 6.00 -3.59
C TRP A 30 -11.31 7.42 -4.11
N ALA A 31 -10.84 7.68 -5.32
CA ALA A 31 -11.03 8.96 -6.00
C ALA A 31 -11.70 8.70 -7.34
N GLY A 32 -12.95 8.24 -7.29
CA GLY A 32 -13.69 7.79 -8.46
C GLY A 32 -13.65 6.29 -8.57
N ASN A 33 -14.06 5.75 -9.72
CA ASN A 33 -14.15 4.31 -9.94
C ASN A 33 -12.86 3.69 -10.45
N ASP A 34 -11.92 4.51 -10.90
CA ASP A 34 -10.75 4.04 -11.64
C ASP A 34 -9.42 4.42 -10.99
N LYS A 35 -9.45 5.01 -9.79
CA LYS A 35 -8.21 5.42 -9.12
C LYS A 35 -8.39 5.51 -7.62
N PHE A 36 -7.27 5.38 -6.89
CA PHE A 36 -7.26 5.57 -5.45
C PHE A 36 -6.01 6.34 -5.02
N ILE A 37 -6.14 7.01 -3.90
CA ILE A 37 -5.10 7.86 -3.33
C ILE A 37 -4.48 7.11 -2.16
N ILE A 38 -3.16 6.91 -2.17
CA ILE A 38 -2.46 6.34 -1.02
C ILE A 38 -2.26 7.47 -0.02
N ASP A 39 -2.96 7.40 1.10
CA ASP A 39 -2.96 8.46 2.10
C ASP A 39 -1.77 8.38 3.04
N HIS A 40 -1.48 7.18 3.54
CA HIS A 40 -0.50 7.02 4.61
C HIS A 40 0.04 5.61 4.64
N THR A 41 1.31 5.47 5.02
CA THR A 41 1.97 4.18 5.18
C THR A 41 2.72 4.19 6.48
N GLU A 42 2.45 3.23 7.36
CA GLU A 42 3.14 3.07 8.64
C GLU A 42 3.78 1.71 8.71
N VAL A 43 4.97 1.64 9.29
CA VAL A 43 5.68 0.39 9.51
C VAL A 43 6.00 0.26 10.99
N ASN A 44 5.70 -0.91 11.56
CA ASN A 44 6.02 -1.22 12.93
C ASN A 44 7.54 -1.25 13.07
N SER A 45 8.09 -0.52 14.04
CA SER A 45 9.55 -0.40 14.23
C SER A 45 10.23 -1.73 14.48
N ASN A 46 9.51 -2.71 15.03
CA ASN A 46 10.06 -4.06 15.24
C ASN A 46 10.36 -4.79 13.94
N PHE A 47 9.85 -4.30 12.82
CA PHE A 47 10.06 -4.87 11.50
C PHE A 47 10.91 -3.97 10.60
N ALA A 48 11.60 -3.00 11.18
CA ALA A 48 12.49 -2.13 10.43
C ALA A 48 13.55 -2.95 9.69
N GLY A 49 13.87 -2.57 8.46
CA GLY A 49 14.86 -3.28 7.65
C GLY A 49 14.31 -4.48 6.88
N GLN A 50 13.03 -4.82 7.05
CA GLN A 50 12.42 -5.95 6.33
C GLN A 50 11.64 -5.53 5.09
N SER A 51 11.75 -4.28 4.69
CA SER A 51 11.08 -3.74 3.49
C SER A 51 9.56 -3.86 3.53
N VAL A 52 8.97 -3.77 4.72
CA VAL A 52 7.51 -3.89 4.89
C VAL A 52 6.76 -2.82 4.10
N GLY A 53 7.20 -1.57 4.21
CA GLY A 53 6.55 -0.48 3.47
C GLY A 53 6.62 -0.69 1.98
N LYS A 54 7.77 -1.12 1.47
CA LYS A 54 7.93 -1.41 0.05
C LYS A 54 7.00 -2.54 -0.39
N LYS A 55 6.87 -3.59 0.43
CA LYS A 55 5.97 -4.70 0.13
C LYS A 55 4.52 -4.25 0.06
N LEU A 56 4.10 -3.33 0.94
CA LEU A 56 2.76 -2.76 0.92
C LEU A 56 2.52 -1.97 -0.37
N VAL A 57 3.47 -1.11 -0.75
CA VAL A 57 3.36 -0.32 -1.98
C VAL A 57 3.31 -1.22 -3.20
N MET A 58 4.15 -2.24 -3.26
CA MET A 58 4.17 -3.18 -4.38
C MET A 58 2.86 -3.95 -4.48
N LYS A 59 2.27 -4.32 -3.34
CA LYS A 59 0.97 -5.00 -3.33
C LYS A 59 -0.13 -4.09 -3.87
N ALA A 60 -0.12 -2.82 -3.48
CA ALA A 60 -1.07 -1.84 -4.00
C ALA A 60 -0.92 -1.67 -5.51
N ALA A 61 0.33 -1.61 -5.99
CA ALA A 61 0.61 -1.48 -7.41
C ALA A 61 0.09 -2.69 -8.20
N LYS A 62 0.30 -3.89 -7.67
CA LYS A 62 -0.20 -5.12 -8.29
C LYS A 62 -1.71 -5.12 -8.37
N TYR A 63 -2.37 -4.76 -7.28
CA TYR A 63 -3.82 -4.66 -7.23
C TYR A 63 -4.35 -3.66 -8.28
N ALA A 64 -3.73 -2.50 -8.35
CA ALA A 64 -4.12 -1.48 -9.32
C ALA A 64 -3.96 -1.98 -10.76
N LYS A 65 -2.83 -2.63 -11.05
CA LYS A 65 -2.56 -3.15 -12.38
C LYS A 65 -3.56 -4.23 -12.78
N GLU A 66 -3.88 -5.13 -11.87
CA GLU A 66 -4.83 -6.22 -12.12
C GLU A 66 -6.27 -5.71 -12.33
N ASN A 67 -6.59 -4.56 -11.79
CA ASN A 67 -7.93 -3.98 -11.85
C ASN A 67 -8.03 -2.72 -12.71
N ASN A 68 -6.98 -2.42 -13.47
CA ASN A 68 -6.93 -1.23 -14.34
C ASN A 68 -7.18 0.07 -13.57
N LEU A 69 -6.59 0.18 -12.40
CA LEU A 69 -6.72 1.35 -11.54
C LEU A 69 -5.48 2.21 -11.60
N LYS A 70 -5.65 3.49 -11.36
CA LYS A 70 -4.53 4.44 -11.22
C LYS A 70 -4.27 4.70 -9.75
N ILE A 71 -3.03 4.97 -9.42
CA ILE A 71 -2.62 5.29 -8.06
C ILE A 71 -2.15 6.72 -7.99
N ILE A 72 -2.63 7.46 -6.99
CA ILE A 72 -2.17 8.80 -6.68
C ILE A 72 -1.43 8.71 -5.34
N PRO A 73 -0.07 8.71 -5.35
CA PRO A 73 0.70 8.53 -4.12
C PRO A 73 0.90 9.89 -3.43
N LEU A 74 0.00 10.25 -2.52
CA LEU A 74 0.17 11.44 -1.70
C LEU A 74 1.15 11.21 -0.55
N CYS A 75 1.27 9.97 -0.10
CA CYS A 75 2.24 9.60 0.92
C CYS A 75 3.66 9.73 0.35
N PRO A 76 4.54 10.54 0.97
CA PRO A 76 5.92 10.71 0.45
C PRO A 76 6.68 9.40 0.32
N PHE A 77 6.47 8.47 1.24
CA PHE A 77 7.11 7.17 1.18
C PHE A 77 6.68 6.40 -0.07
N ALA A 78 5.37 6.31 -0.32
CA ALA A 78 4.84 5.61 -1.48
C ALA A 78 5.33 6.26 -2.78
N LYS A 79 5.31 7.57 -2.83
CA LYS A 79 5.82 8.31 -3.99
C LYS A 79 7.28 7.97 -4.26
N SER A 80 8.10 7.92 -3.21
CA SER A 80 9.51 7.57 -3.33
C SER A 80 9.70 6.17 -3.89
N VAL A 81 8.91 5.20 -3.45
CA VAL A 81 8.99 3.82 -3.95
C VAL A 81 8.63 3.78 -5.43
N PHE A 82 7.57 4.47 -5.84
CA PHE A 82 7.18 4.51 -7.25
C PHE A 82 8.25 5.16 -8.12
N GLU A 83 8.91 6.20 -7.64
CA GLU A 83 9.98 6.84 -8.38
C GLU A 83 11.20 5.94 -8.57
N LYS A 84 11.48 5.08 -7.60
CA LYS A 84 12.61 4.17 -7.65
C LYS A 84 12.32 2.90 -8.44
N THR A 85 11.06 2.52 -8.54
CA THR A 85 10.65 1.27 -9.18
C THR A 85 9.78 1.60 -10.39
N LYS A 86 10.43 1.90 -11.50
CA LYS A 86 9.73 2.33 -12.71
C LYS A 86 8.81 1.30 -13.35
N GLU A 87 8.80 0.09 -12.84
CA GLU A 87 7.99 -1.01 -13.36
C GLU A 87 6.56 -0.98 -12.84
N ILE A 88 6.26 -0.11 -11.92
CA ILE A 88 4.95 -0.06 -11.30
C ILE A 88 4.03 0.86 -12.10
#